data_816ec12de8b83fac72edd80b9e5067ff
#
_entry.id   816ec12de8b83fac72edd80b9e5067ff
#
_cell.length_a   1.000
_cell.length_b   1.000
_cell.length_c   1.000
_cell.angle_alpha   90.00
_cell.angle_beta   90.00
_cell.angle_gamma   90.00
#
_symmetry.space_group_name_H-M   'P 1'
#
loop_
_entity.id
_entity.type
_entity.pdbx_description
1 polymer ?
#
loop_
_entity_poly.entity_id
_entity_poly.type
_entity_poly.pdbx_seq_one_letter_code
_entity_poly.pdbx_strand_id
1 'polypeptide(L)'
;GIMDNKMMSNPDPKFLEEMRDVARKTNEKYAKRLDVQVSASITCVKPSGTVSQLVDSASGIHTRHSDYYVRTIRMDKKDAIYEFLKEKGVHVEDEQYRPESTAVFSFPIKSPKGCITRNDKTALEQLELWLTYQRHWCEHKPRVTITVRDEEWVEVAAWVYKHFDEISG
;
A
#
# COMPACT_ATOMS: atom_id res chain seq x y z
N GLY A 1 -8.94 1.30 1.04
CA GLY A 1 -7.89 1.12 0.06
C GLY A 1 -8.40 0.86 -1.36
N ILE A 2 -7.53 1.08 -2.32
CA ILE A 2 -7.84 0.87 -3.75
C ILE A 2 -8.28 -0.58 -3.99
N MET A 3 -7.59 -1.54 -3.40
CA MET A 3 -7.88 -2.97 -3.60
C MET A 3 -9.23 -3.44 -3.02
N ASP A 4 -9.80 -2.71 -2.08
CA ASP A 4 -11.14 -3.02 -1.56
C ASP A 4 -12.28 -2.36 -2.38
N ASN A 5 -11.93 -1.51 -3.35
CA ASN A 5 -12.90 -0.83 -4.21
C ASN A 5 -12.92 -1.49 -5.60
N LYS A 6 -14.06 -2.07 -5.98
CA LYS A 6 -14.21 -2.82 -7.24
C LYS A 6 -13.88 -2.00 -8.50
N MET A 7 -14.22 -0.71 -8.51
CA MET A 7 -13.93 0.16 -9.65
C MET A 7 -12.43 0.51 -9.69
N MET A 8 -11.83 0.76 -8.53
CA MET A 8 -10.43 1.21 -8.46
C MET A 8 -9.43 0.04 -8.48
N SER A 9 -9.83 -1.18 -8.14
CA SER A 9 -8.98 -2.37 -8.28
C SER A 9 -8.86 -2.88 -9.72
N ASN A 10 -9.69 -2.33 -10.63
CA ASN A 10 -9.60 -2.51 -12.08
C ASN A 10 -10.04 -1.21 -12.77
N PRO A 11 -9.25 -0.14 -12.68
CA PRO A 11 -9.67 1.19 -13.09
C PRO A 11 -9.69 1.37 -14.61
N ASP A 12 -10.62 2.17 -15.11
CA ASP A 12 -10.55 2.71 -16.46
C ASP A 12 -9.42 3.77 -16.53
N PRO A 13 -8.44 3.62 -17.43
CA PRO A 13 -7.37 4.58 -17.63
C PRO A 13 -7.86 6.02 -17.88
N LYS A 14 -8.89 6.20 -18.68
CA LYS A 14 -9.47 7.52 -18.99
C LYS A 14 -10.05 8.18 -17.73
N PHE A 15 -10.75 7.41 -16.92
CA PHE A 15 -11.27 7.90 -15.65
C PHE A 15 -10.15 8.39 -14.71
N LEU A 16 -9.04 7.65 -14.64
CA LEU A 16 -7.88 8.06 -13.85
C LEU A 16 -7.26 9.37 -14.37
N GLU A 17 -7.14 9.51 -15.70
CA GLU A 17 -6.63 10.74 -16.33
C GLU A 17 -7.54 11.93 -16.06
N GLU A 18 -8.85 11.77 -16.22
CA GLU A 18 -9.82 12.82 -15.91
C GLU A 18 -9.74 13.29 -14.46
N MET A 19 -9.66 12.36 -13.52
CA MET A 19 -9.49 12.68 -12.09
C MET A 19 -8.17 13.38 -11.82
N ARG A 20 -7.08 12.95 -12.44
CA ARG A 20 -5.77 13.61 -12.35
C ARG A 20 -5.84 15.05 -12.86
N ASP A 21 -6.48 15.26 -14.00
CA ASP A 21 -6.63 16.58 -14.60
C ASP A 21 -7.49 17.52 -13.73
N VAL A 22 -8.55 17.01 -13.11
CA VAL A 22 -9.35 17.76 -12.14
C VAL A 22 -8.50 18.17 -10.93
N ALA A 23 -7.67 17.24 -10.41
CA ALA A 23 -6.80 17.51 -9.28
C ALA A 23 -5.77 18.61 -9.63
N ARG A 24 -5.14 18.54 -10.81
CA ARG A 24 -4.17 19.54 -11.31
C ARG A 24 -4.81 20.92 -11.48
N LYS A 25 -5.91 21.01 -12.18
CA LYS A 25 -6.67 22.27 -12.39
C LYS A 25 -7.11 22.88 -11.07
N THR A 26 -7.50 22.05 -10.11
CA THR A 26 -7.88 22.51 -8.78
C THR A 26 -6.67 23.07 -8.02
N ASN A 27 -5.52 22.40 -8.08
CA ASN A 27 -4.29 22.90 -7.48
C ASN A 27 -3.87 24.25 -8.09
N GLU A 28 -3.85 24.36 -9.41
CA GLU A 28 -3.52 25.61 -10.12
C GLU A 28 -4.43 26.77 -9.69
N LYS A 29 -5.75 26.51 -9.65
CA LYS A 29 -6.75 27.49 -9.23
C LYS A 29 -6.50 28.02 -7.81
N TYR A 30 -6.25 27.11 -6.86
CA TYR A 30 -6.07 27.49 -5.47
C TYR A 30 -4.68 28.03 -5.19
N ALA A 31 -3.63 27.55 -5.85
CA ALA A 31 -2.30 28.12 -5.77
C ALA A 31 -2.30 29.60 -6.17
N LYS A 32 -2.95 29.93 -7.30
CA LYS A 32 -3.15 31.32 -7.73
C LYS A 32 -3.94 32.16 -6.72
N ARG A 33 -4.99 31.59 -6.11
CA ARG A 33 -5.82 32.31 -5.13
C ARG A 33 -5.08 32.57 -3.83
N LEU A 34 -4.18 31.66 -3.43
CA LEU A 34 -3.40 31.73 -2.20
C LEU A 34 -2.06 32.44 -2.39
N ASP A 35 -1.75 32.85 -3.60
CA ASP A 35 -0.46 33.47 -3.99
C ASP A 35 0.74 32.59 -3.61
N VAL A 36 0.64 31.28 -3.91
CA VAL A 36 1.72 30.30 -3.72
C VAL A 36 2.04 29.61 -5.05
N GLN A 37 3.22 29.01 -5.14
CA GLN A 37 3.59 28.22 -6.32
C GLN A 37 2.70 26.98 -6.48
N VAL A 38 2.42 26.61 -7.73
CA VAL A 38 1.75 25.34 -8.07
C VAL A 38 2.62 24.19 -7.62
N SER A 39 1.99 23.17 -7.03
CA SER A 39 2.69 21.96 -6.60
C SER A 39 3.31 21.23 -7.80
N ALA A 40 4.56 20.79 -7.67
CA ALA A 40 5.27 20.08 -8.73
C ALA A 40 4.68 18.68 -9.00
N SER A 41 4.05 18.06 -7.99
CA SER A 41 3.40 16.75 -8.09
C SER A 41 2.25 16.68 -7.10
N ILE A 42 1.08 16.23 -7.56
CA ILE A 42 -0.17 16.27 -6.79
C ILE A 42 -0.70 14.87 -6.56
N THR A 43 -0.64 14.02 -7.57
CA THR A 43 -1.26 12.69 -7.56
C THR A 43 -0.24 11.58 -7.41
N CYS A 44 -0.50 10.65 -6.49
CA CYS A 44 0.32 9.46 -6.29
C CYS A 44 -0.50 8.34 -5.64
N VAL A 45 0.07 7.16 -5.59
CA VAL A 45 -0.42 6.04 -4.78
C VAL A 45 0.65 5.68 -3.78
N LYS A 46 0.33 5.82 -2.50
CA LYS A 46 1.22 5.43 -1.40
C LYS A 46 0.57 4.37 -0.50
N PRO A 47 1.37 3.46 0.07
CA PRO A 47 0.87 2.59 1.12
C PRO A 47 0.52 3.43 2.35
N SER A 48 -0.61 3.12 2.98
CA SER A 48 -0.97 3.71 4.26
C SER A 48 -0.55 2.76 5.38
N GLY A 49 0.57 2.96 6.02
CA GLY A 49 1.13 2.01 7.00
C GLY A 49 0.16 1.64 8.13
N THR A 50 -0.37 2.63 8.84
CA THR A 50 -1.23 2.43 10.04
C THR A 50 -2.69 2.80 9.81
N VAL A 51 -2.99 3.87 9.06
CA VAL A 51 -4.36 4.37 8.87
C VAL A 51 -5.27 3.33 8.21
N SER A 52 -4.77 2.57 7.23
CA SER A 52 -5.54 1.48 6.62
C SER A 52 -5.96 0.41 7.61
N GLN A 53 -5.12 0.13 8.61
CA GLN A 53 -5.44 -0.84 9.66
C GLN A 53 -6.51 -0.31 10.62
N LEU A 54 -6.47 0.97 10.94
CA LEU A 54 -7.45 1.61 11.81
C LEU A 54 -8.88 1.55 11.24
N VAL A 55 -8.99 1.66 9.92
CA VAL A 55 -10.29 1.66 9.21
C VAL A 55 -10.56 0.32 8.48
N ASP A 56 -9.79 -0.72 8.79
CA ASP A 56 -9.87 -2.05 8.17
C ASP A 56 -9.95 -2.02 6.65
N SER A 57 -9.06 -1.26 6.00
CA SER A 57 -8.97 -1.18 4.55
C SER A 57 -7.63 -1.67 4.02
N ALA A 58 -7.59 -2.07 2.74
CA ALA A 58 -6.34 -2.41 2.06
C ALA A 58 -5.45 -1.17 1.93
N SER A 59 -4.12 -1.38 1.94
CA SER A 59 -3.14 -0.30 1.86
C SER A 59 -2.83 0.06 0.41
N GLY A 60 -3.43 1.13 -0.12
CA GLY A 60 -3.22 1.55 -1.52
C GLY A 60 -3.60 0.45 -2.51
N ILE A 61 -2.68 0.12 -3.42
CA ILE A 61 -2.81 -0.97 -4.40
C ILE A 61 -2.25 -2.32 -3.90
N HIS A 62 -1.96 -2.44 -2.60
CA HIS A 62 -1.54 -3.71 -2.02
C HIS A 62 -2.73 -4.64 -1.84
N THR A 63 -2.59 -5.89 -2.27
CA THR A 63 -3.51 -6.96 -1.89
C THR A 63 -3.39 -7.24 -0.39
N ARG A 64 -4.44 -7.80 0.21
CA ARG A 64 -4.34 -8.27 1.59
C ARG A 64 -3.48 -9.53 1.67
N HIS A 65 -2.90 -9.79 2.83
CA HIS A 65 -1.98 -10.91 2.99
C HIS A 65 -2.68 -12.26 2.79
N SER A 66 -3.78 -12.48 3.51
CA SER A 66 -4.64 -13.67 3.41
C SER A 66 -5.95 -13.40 4.14
N ASP A 67 -6.90 -14.35 4.10
CA ASP A 67 -8.16 -14.25 4.86
C ASP A 67 -7.94 -14.18 6.36
N TYR A 68 -6.96 -14.92 6.87
CA TYR A 68 -6.52 -14.92 8.26
C TYR A 68 -5.01 -14.85 8.31
N TYR A 69 -4.48 -13.98 9.17
CA TYR A 69 -3.03 -13.85 9.36
C TYR A 69 -2.71 -13.27 10.74
N VAL A 70 -1.46 -13.43 11.16
CA VAL A 70 -0.95 -12.79 12.37
C VAL A 70 -0.18 -11.55 11.96
N ARG A 71 -0.60 -10.39 12.46
CA ARG A 71 0.14 -9.13 12.30
C ARG A 71 1.02 -8.89 13.49
N THR A 72 2.31 -8.71 13.25
CA THR A 72 3.27 -8.36 14.28
C THR A 72 3.57 -6.86 14.27
N ILE A 73 3.67 -6.26 15.45
CA ILE A 73 3.98 -4.83 15.65
C ILE A 73 5.16 -4.73 16.62
N ARG A 74 6.23 -4.07 16.18
CA ARG A 74 7.36 -3.73 17.06
C ARG A 74 7.03 -2.48 17.86
N MET A 75 7.39 -2.50 19.15
CA MET A 75 7.10 -1.42 20.09
C MET A 75 8.27 -1.26 21.05
N ASP A 76 8.60 -0.03 21.42
CA ASP A 76 9.57 0.25 22.49
C ASP A 76 8.97 -0.18 23.84
N LYS A 77 9.74 -0.90 24.66
CA LYS A 77 9.30 -1.35 25.98
C LYS A 77 9.08 -0.20 26.98
N LYS A 78 9.55 1.00 26.66
CA LYS A 78 9.29 2.22 27.45
C LYS A 78 7.97 2.90 27.11
N ASP A 79 7.28 2.45 26.03
CA ASP A 79 5.99 3.00 25.64
C ASP A 79 4.92 2.56 26.66
N ALA A 80 4.10 3.49 27.13
CA ALA A 80 3.01 3.19 28.05
C ALA A 80 2.00 2.16 27.50
N ILE A 81 1.85 2.10 26.17
CA ILE A 81 1.01 1.10 25.50
C ILE A 81 1.60 -0.31 25.63
N TYR A 82 2.93 -0.45 25.73
CA TYR A 82 3.56 -1.75 25.94
C TYR A 82 3.06 -2.42 27.23
N GLU A 83 3.17 -1.72 28.38
CA GLU A 83 2.71 -2.26 29.65
C GLU A 83 1.20 -2.55 29.65
N PHE A 84 0.40 -1.65 29.08
CA PHE A 84 -1.05 -1.84 28.96
C PHE A 84 -1.40 -3.11 28.16
N LEU A 85 -0.78 -3.34 27.00
CA LEU A 85 -1.06 -4.51 26.16
C LEU A 85 -0.61 -5.80 26.83
N LYS A 86 0.55 -5.76 27.52
CA LYS A 86 1.08 -6.89 28.26
C LYS A 86 0.17 -7.28 29.43
N GLU A 87 -0.32 -6.31 30.20
CA GLU A 87 -1.30 -6.53 31.28
C GLU A 87 -2.62 -7.09 30.77
N LYS A 88 -3.04 -6.72 29.55
CA LYS A 88 -4.24 -7.25 28.88
C LYS A 88 -4.03 -8.66 28.29
N GLY A 89 -2.85 -9.24 28.43
CA GLY A 89 -2.56 -10.59 27.97
C GLY A 89 -2.40 -10.73 26.46
N VAL A 90 -2.11 -9.63 25.74
CA VAL A 90 -1.77 -9.68 24.32
C VAL A 90 -0.44 -10.41 24.17
N HIS A 91 -0.37 -11.36 23.23
CA HIS A 91 0.85 -12.15 22.99
C HIS A 91 2.01 -11.23 22.63
N VAL A 92 3.09 -11.33 23.38
CA VAL A 92 4.29 -10.51 23.26
C VAL A 92 5.52 -11.35 23.36
N GLU A 93 6.52 -11.06 22.54
CA GLU A 93 7.85 -11.66 22.52
C GLU A 93 8.90 -10.54 22.49
N ASP A 94 10.13 -10.87 22.90
CA ASP A 94 11.26 -9.97 22.77
C ASP A 94 11.69 -9.89 21.30
N GLU A 95 12.07 -8.68 20.84
CA GLU A 95 12.60 -8.52 19.48
C GLU A 95 13.98 -9.16 19.37
N GLN A 96 14.23 -9.87 18.26
CA GLN A 96 15.41 -10.72 18.09
C GLN A 96 16.76 -9.97 18.20
N TYR A 97 16.82 -8.74 17.69
CA TYR A 97 18.07 -7.96 17.64
C TYR A 97 18.20 -6.92 18.77
N ARG A 98 17.09 -6.58 19.41
CA ARG A 98 17.03 -5.57 20.50
C ARG A 98 16.10 -6.02 21.61
N PRO A 99 16.35 -7.18 22.22
CA PRO A 99 15.44 -7.77 23.22
C PRO A 99 15.29 -6.91 24.47
N GLU A 100 16.29 -6.11 24.81
CA GLU A 100 16.27 -5.24 25.99
C GLU A 100 15.37 -4.01 25.86
N SER A 101 15.14 -3.54 24.64
CA SER A 101 14.41 -2.29 24.40
C SER A 101 13.13 -2.44 23.57
N THR A 102 13.02 -3.51 22.78
CA THR A 102 11.96 -3.69 21.82
C THR A 102 11.21 -4.99 22.04
N ALA A 103 9.89 -4.91 21.99
CA ALA A 103 9.00 -6.07 22.03
C ALA A 103 8.22 -6.20 20.73
N VAL A 104 7.75 -7.41 20.42
CA VAL A 104 6.90 -7.74 19.27
C VAL A 104 5.58 -8.26 19.75
N PHE A 105 4.52 -7.51 19.51
CA PHE A 105 3.16 -7.94 19.77
C PHE A 105 2.57 -8.64 18.54
N SER A 106 1.81 -9.70 18.76
CA SER A 106 1.15 -10.50 17.73
C SER A 106 -0.37 -10.38 17.82
N PHE A 107 -0.99 -9.92 16.74
CA PHE A 107 -2.44 -9.73 16.63
C PHE A 107 -3.02 -10.65 15.56
N PRO A 108 -4.00 -11.53 15.90
CA PRO A 108 -4.74 -12.28 14.90
C PRO A 108 -5.68 -11.35 14.14
N ILE A 109 -5.55 -11.33 12.82
CA ILE A 109 -6.34 -10.50 11.93
C ILE A 109 -7.18 -11.39 11.01
N LYS A 110 -8.44 -11.01 10.84
CA LYS A 110 -9.34 -11.56 9.83
C LYS A 110 -9.63 -10.49 8.79
N SER A 111 -9.34 -10.77 7.53
CA SER A 111 -9.67 -9.87 6.44
C SER A 111 -11.18 -9.81 6.17
N PRO A 112 -11.71 -8.70 5.65
CA PRO A 112 -13.10 -8.62 5.23
C PRO A 112 -13.48 -9.68 4.19
N LYS A 113 -14.70 -10.18 4.28
CA LYS A 113 -15.19 -11.20 3.33
C LYS A 113 -15.18 -10.67 1.89
N GLY A 114 -14.57 -11.45 0.98
CA GLY A 114 -14.49 -11.12 -0.44
C GLY A 114 -13.45 -10.04 -0.77
N CYS A 115 -12.50 -9.77 0.12
CA CYS A 115 -11.34 -8.95 -0.18
C CYS A 115 -10.41 -9.65 -1.17
N ILE A 116 -9.58 -8.88 -1.86
CA ILE A 116 -8.55 -9.41 -2.75
C ILE A 116 -7.29 -9.67 -1.94
N THR A 117 -6.88 -10.93 -1.87
CA THR A 117 -5.65 -11.37 -1.20
C THR A 117 -4.50 -11.53 -2.20
N ARG A 118 -3.29 -11.74 -1.70
CA ARG A 118 -2.11 -12.03 -2.53
C ARG A 118 -2.23 -13.33 -3.35
N ASN A 119 -3.17 -14.20 -2.99
CA ASN A 119 -3.39 -15.47 -3.69
C ASN A 119 -4.39 -15.35 -4.85
N ASP A 120 -5.16 -14.25 -4.89
CA ASP A 120 -6.22 -14.03 -5.88
C ASP A 120 -5.71 -13.33 -7.15
N LYS A 121 -4.45 -12.88 -7.15
CA LYS A 121 -3.80 -12.24 -8.30
C LYS A 121 -2.43 -12.83 -8.55
N THR A 122 -2.07 -12.90 -9.84
CA THR A 122 -0.70 -13.18 -10.26
C THR A 122 0.21 -11.97 -10.06
N ALA A 123 1.52 -12.18 -10.06
CA ALA A 123 2.48 -11.09 -10.01
C ALA A 123 2.33 -10.14 -11.21
N LEU A 124 2.08 -10.68 -12.42
CA LEU A 124 1.86 -9.87 -13.63
C LEU A 124 0.58 -9.02 -13.53
N GLU A 125 -0.52 -9.56 -13.04
CA GLU A 125 -1.76 -8.77 -12.85
C GLU A 125 -1.55 -7.60 -11.87
N GLN A 126 -0.73 -7.77 -10.85
CA GLN A 126 -0.39 -6.70 -9.92
C GLN A 126 0.57 -5.67 -10.56
N LEU A 127 1.52 -6.11 -11.37
CA LEU A 127 2.42 -5.24 -12.13
C LEU A 127 1.65 -4.40 -13.16
N GLU A 128 0.70 -5.00 -13.90
CA GLU A 128 -0.15 -4.27 -14.85
C GLU A 128 -1.04 -3.24 -14.13
N LEU A 129 -1.59 -3.57 -12.99
CA LEU A 129 -2.33 -2.60 -12.18
C LEU A 129 -1.43 -1.45 -11.71
N TRP A 130 -0.22 -1.75 -11.25
CA TRP A 130 0.78 -0.75 -10.88
C TRP A 130 1.10 0.17 -12.06
N LEU A 131 1.35 -0.40 -13.25
CA LEU A 131 1.67 0.33 -14.47
C LEU A 131 0.52 1.23 -14.91
N THR A 132 -0.72 0.76 -14.78
CA THR A 132 -1.92 1.55 -15.05
C THR A 132 -1.97 2.80 -14.17
N TYR A 133 -1.74 2.65 -12.87
CA TYR A 133 -1.67 3.81 -11.97
C TYR A 133 -0.47 4.70 -12.24
N GLN A 134 0.68 4.13 -12.56
CA GLN A 134 1.89 4.89 -12.92
C GLN A 134 1.65 5.80 -14.11
N ARG A 135 1.04 5.29 -15.16
CA ARG A 135 0.83 6.02 -16.43
C ARG A 135 -0.31 7.05 -16.35
N HIS A 136 -1.41 6.69 -15.73
CA HIS A 136 -2.68 7.41 -15.87
C HIS A 136 -3.07 8.26 -14.66
N TRP A 137 -2.53 7.96 -13.48
CA TRP A 137 -2.83 8.70 -12.25
C TRP A 137 -1.61 9.40 -11.65
N CYS A 138 -0.48 8.67 -11.51
CA CYS A 138 0.63 9.12 -10.68
C CYS A 138 1.52 10.14 -11.40
N GLU A 139 1.78 11.26 -10.76
CA GLU A 139 2.85 12.21 -11.09
C GLU A 139 4.09 11.94 -10.23
N HIS A 140 3.93 11.15 -9.20
CA HIS A 140 4.99 10.66 -8.33
C HIS A 140 4.87 9.13 -8.24
N LYS A 141 6.00 8.46 -8.08
CA LYS A 141 6.17 7.01 -8.01
C LYS A 141 5.12 6.29 -7.13
N PRO A 142 4.28 5.41 -7.67
CA PRO A 142 3.43 4.53 -6.87
C PRO A 142 4.27 3.45 -6.20
N ARG A 143 3.92 3.10 -4.96
CA ARG A 143 4.59 2.03 -4.21
C ARG A 143 3.66 0.84 -4.02
N VAL A 144 4.21 -0.35 -4.28
CA VAL A 144 3.53 -1.63 -4.09
C VAL A 144 4.52 -2.70 -3.67
N THR A 145 4.07 -3.66 -2.89
CA THR A 145 4.77 -4.93 -2.66
C THR A 145 4.01 -6.01 -3.42
N ILE A 146 4.69 -6.66 -4.33
CA ILE A 146 4.13 -7.72 -5.17
C ILE A 146 4.67 -9.06 -4.68
N THR A 147 3.78 -10.01 -4.43
CA THR A 147 4.16 -11.39 -4.13
C THR A 147 4.42 -12.11 -5.44
N VAL A 148 5.61 -12.65 -5.61
CA VAL A 148 6.02 -13.43 -6.78
C VAL A 148 6.16 -14.89 -6.33
N ARG A 149 5.49 -15.81 -7.03
CA ARG A 149 5.64 -17.26 -6.82
C ARG A 149 6.85 -17.78 -7.59
N ASP A 150 7.36 -18.93 -7.20
CA ASP A 150 8.58 -19.47 -7.81
C ASP A 150 8.46 -19.66 -9.32
N GLU A 151 7.30 -20.06 -9.81
CA GLU A 151 7.02 -20.24 -11.24
C GLU A 151 6.85 -18.93 -12.02
N GLU A 152 6.60 -17.79 -11.36
CA GLU A 152 6.34 -16.50 -11.99
C GLU A 152 7.61 -15.68 -12.27
N TRP A 153 8.78 -16.05 -11.72
CA TRP A 153 9.99 -15.24 -11.78
C TRP A 153 10.48 -14.92 -13.18
N VAL A 154 10.39 -15.87 -14.12
CA VAL A 154 10.82 -15.67 -15.49
C VAL A 154 9.97 -14.63 -16.20
N GLU A 155 8.65 -14.73 -16.04
CA GLU A 155 7.69 -13.80 -16.63
C GLU A 155 7.82 -12.39 -16.01
N VAL A 156 7.97 -12.33 -14.71
CA VAL A 156 8.19 -11.07 -13.97
C VAL A 156 9.50 -10.41 -14.45
N ALA A 157 10.59 -11.18 -14.61
CA ALA A 157 11.85 -10.65 -15.10
C ALA A 157 11.73 -10.09 -16.53
N ALA A 158 11.04 -10.82 -17.42
CA ALA A 158 10.78 -10.36 -18.79
C ALA A 158 9.91 -9.09 -18.80
N TRP A 159 8.89 -9.02 -17.95
CA TRP A 159 8.04 -7.85 -17.81
C TRP A 159 8.82 -6.63 -17.30
N VAL A 160 9.63 -6.80 -16.25
CA VAL A 160 10.51 -5.76 -15.69
C VAL A 160 11.48 -5.24 -16.74
N TYR A 161 12.11 -6.13 -17.51
CA TYR A 161 13.00 -5.73 -18.60
C TYR A 161 12.29 -4.90 -19.67
N LYS A 162 11.09 -5.32 -20.08
CA LYS A 162 10.27 -4.61 -21.07
C LYS A 162 9.87 -3.20 -20.63
N HIS A 163 9.60 -3.01 -19.34
CA HIS A 163 9.11 -1.75 -18.76
C HIS A 163 10.18 -1.04 -17.93
N PHE A 164 11.45 -1.36 -18.13
CA PHE A 164 12.55 -0.87 -17.29
C PHE A 164 12.58 0.65 -17.17
N ASP A 165 12.33 1.38 -18.25
CA ASP A 165 12.33 2.84 -18.29
C ASP A 165 11.12 3.48 -17.55
N GLU A 166 10.09 2.68 -17.26
CA GLU A 166 8.89 3.14 -16.54
C GLU A 166 8.94 2.79 -15.05
N ILE A 167 9.82 1.87 -14.66
CA ILE A 167 10.00 1.44 -13.28
C ILE A 167 10.99 2.39 -12.63
N SER A 168 10.54 3.01 -11.58
CA SER A 168 11.41 3.83 -10.76
C SER A 168 11.83 3.02 -9.54
N GLY A 169 13.05 2.55 -9.50
CA GLY A 169 13.80 1.80 -8.50
C GLY A 169 13.28 1.62 -7.11
#